data_7140e51107778416eb4bfb27454e528e
#
_entry.id   7140e51107778416eb4bfb27454e528e
#
_cell.length_a   1.000
_cell.length_b   1.000
_cell.length_c   1.000
_cell.angle_alpha   90.00
_cell.angle_beta   90.00
_cell.angle_gamma   90.00
#
_symmetry.space_group_name_H-M   'P 1'
#
loop_
_entity.id
_entity.type
_entity.pdbx_description
1 polymer ?
#
loop_
_entity_poly.entity_id
_entity_poly.type
_entity_poly.pdbx_seq_one_letter_code
_entity_poly.pdbx_strand_id
1 'polypeptide(L)'
;MAQAKPHAAKAKGPHIYTVTLAQMGFGPTPPAIHVGDTIEWVNNDILAHTATVKGDWDVVIPPKKSATLVIKKAGEFDYYCRFHPNMKAKIDVTN
;
A
#
# COMPACT_ATOMS: atom_id res chain seq x y z
N MET A 1 -0.17 -28.56 4.41
CA MET A 1 0.18 -27.98 4.40
C MET A 1 0.35 -27.42 4.57
N ALA A 2 0.14 -27.33 4.32
CA ALA A 2 0.61 -26.46 4.35
C ALA A 2 0.85 -25.89 4.50
N GLN A 3 0.63 -25.75 4.54
CA GLN A 3 1.01 -24.97 4.64
C GLN A 3 1.41 -24.25 4.84
N ALA A 4 1.09 -24.39 4.77
CA ALA A 4 1.66 -23.47 4.87
C ALA A 4 2.05 -22.98 5.13
N LYS A 5 1.96 -23.02 5.24
CA LYS A 5 2.51 -22.37 5.42
C LYS A 5 3.04 -21.80 5.65
N PRO A 6 2.93 -21.87 5.59
CA PRO A 6 3.60 -21.08 5.68
C PRO A 6 3.92 -20.57 6.02
N HIS A 7 4.04 -20.45 6.11
CA HIS A 7 4.60 -19.73 6.24
C HIS A 7 5.24 -19.28 6.40
N ALA A 8 5.04 -19.60 6.43
CA ALA A 8 5.80 -19.03 6.36
C ALA A 8 6.42 -18.77 6.17
N ALA A 9 6.49 -19.10 5.93
CA ALA A 9 7.10 -18.68 5.41
C ALA A 9 7.22 -18.27 5.28
N LYS A 10 7.16 -18.11 5.00
CA LYS A 10 7.34 -17.42 4.74
C LYS A 10 7.61 -16.58 5.19
N ALA A 11 7.45 -16.58 5.42
CA ALA A 11 7.76 -15.42 6.23
C ALA A 11 9.07 -14.74 5.88
N LYS A 12 9.81 -15.35 5.12
CA LYS A 12 11.15 -14.88 4.81
C LYS A 12 11.22 -13.92 3.65
N GLY A 13 10.50 -14.14 2.64
CA GLY A 13 10.60 -13.32 1.46
C GLY A 13 9.76 -12.07 1.56
N PRO A 14 9.95 -11.10 0.66
CA PRO A 14 9.06 -9.95 0.56
C PRO A 14 7.64 -10.36 0.24
N HIS A 15 6.70 -9.58 0.76
CA HIS A 15 5.28 -9.80 0.50
C HIS A 15 4.73 -8.69 -0.37
N ILE A 16 3.64 -8.98 -1.05
CA ILE A 16 2.86 -7.97 -1.77
C ILE A 16 1.55 -7.82 -1.03
N TYR A 17 1.26 -6.62 -0.60
CA TYR A 17 0.02 -6.30 0.08
C TYR A 17 -0.84 -5.45 -0.83
N THR A 18 -2.11 -5.79 -0.95
CA THR A 18 -3.03 -5.08 -1.82
C THR A 18 -3.93 -4.16 -0.99
N VAL A 19 -4.00 -2.90 -1.40
CA VAL A 19 -4.92 -1.91 -0.83
C VAL A 19 -5.87 -1.50 -1.94
N THR A 20 -7.16 -1.68 -1.71
CA THR A 20 -8.17 -1.33 -2.70
C THR A 20 -8.69 0.07 -2.43
N LEU A 21 -8.75 0.89 -3.49
CA LEU A 21 -9.34 2.22 -3.43
C LEU A 21 -10.73 2.15 -4.06
N ALA A 22 -11.73 2.58 -3.32
CA ALA A 22 -13.10 2.59 -3.79
C ALA A 22 -13.88 3.65 -3.03
N GLN A 23 -14.87 4.23 -3.68
CA GLN A 23 -15.76 5.21 -3.06
C GLN A 23 -14.98 6.36 -2.40
N MET A 24 -13.91 6.79 -3.08
CA MET A 24 -13.08 7.91 -2.63
C MET A 24 -12.39 7.63 -1.31
N GLY A 25 -12.00 6.39 -1.06
CA GLY A 25 -11.30 6.01 0.15
C GLY A 25 -10.27 4.92 -0.07
N PHE A 26 -9.30 4.87 0.82
CA PHE A 26 -8.37 3.74 0.87
C PHE A 26 -9.00 2.63 1.70
N GLY A 27 -8.86 1.39 1.23
CA GLY A 27 -9.31 0.23 1.98
C GLY A 27 -8.41 -0.06 3.17
N PRO A 28 -8.65 -1.20 3.84
CA PRO A 28 -7.90 -1.54 5.05
C PRO A 28 -6.40 -1.56 4.83
N THR A 29 -5.68 -1.05 5.81
CA THR A 29 -4.23 -1.03 5.79
C THR A 29 -3.68 -2.39 6.20
N PRO A 30 -2.67 -2.93 5.50
CA PRO A 30 -1.99 -4.14 5.94
C PRO A 30 -1.41 -3.97 7.34
N PRO A 31 -1.51 -4.99 8.20
CA PRO A 31 -1.15 -4.83 9.61
C PRO A 31 0.35 -4.88 9.91
N ALA A 32 1.16 -5.48 9.05
CA ALA A 32 2.56 -5.68 9.37
C ALA A 32 3.40 -5.64 8.10
N ILE A 33 3.90 -4.46 7.79
CA ILE A 33 4.71 -4.25 6.59
C ILE A 33 6.17 -4.19 6.99
N HIS A 34 7.03 -4.79 6.18
CA HIS A 34 8.48 -4.79 6.41
C HIS A 34 9.18 -4.11 5.25
N VAL A 35 10.35 -3.55 5.53
CA VAL A 35 11.20 -3.02 4.47
C VAL A 35 11.45 -4.13 3.44
N GLY A 36 11.29 -3.81 2.17
CA GLY A 36 11.39 -4.77 1.07
C GLY A 36 10.06 -5.27 0.56
N ASP A 37 8.99 -5.10 1.35
CA ASP A 37 7.66 -5.48 0.89
C ASP A 37 7.15 -4.49 -0.15
N THR A 38 6.17 -4.93 -0.92
CA THR A 38 5.53 -4.12 -1.96
C THR A 38 4.09 -3.86 -1.57
N ILE A 39 3.63 -2.63 -1.76
CA ILE A 39 2.21 -2.32 -1.67
C ILE A 39 1.69 -2.12 -3.08
N GLU A 40 0.58 -2.78 -3.37
CA GLU A 40 -0.14 -2.60 -4.62
C GLU A 40 -1.47 -1.92 -4.30
N TRP A 41 -1.67 -0.72 -4.83
CA TRP A 41 -2.96 -0.05 -4.74
C TRP A 41 -3.76 -0.36 -6.00
N VAL A 42 -4.98 -0.85 -5.81
CA VAL A 42 -5.89 -1.17 -6.91
C VAL A 42 -7.03 -0.17 -6.87
N ASN A 43 -7.14 0.63 -7.92
CA ASN A 43 -8.11 1.71 -7.98
C ASN A 43 -9.39 1.23 -8.68
N ASN A 44 -10.46 1.07 -7.90
CA ASN A 44 -11.76 0.68 -8.43
C ASN A 44 -12.65 1.87 -8.79
N ASP A 45 -12.15 3.09 -8.57
CA ASP A 45 -12.90 4.30 -8.92
C ASP A 45 -12.69 4.70 -10.38
N ILE A 46 -13.56 5.55 -10.85
CA ILE A 46 -13.44 6.13 -12.20
C ILE A 46 -12.55 7.37 -12.22
N LEU A 47 -12.08 7.81 -11.07
CA LEU A 47 -11.17 8.95 -10.94
C LEU A 47 -9.77 8.47 -10.58
N ALA A 48 -8.77 9.18 -11.03
CA ALA A 48 -7.40 8.91 -10.63
C ALA A 48 -7.19 9.26 -9.16
N HIS A 49 -6.32 8.49 -8.52
CA HIS A 49 -5.93 8.74 -7.13
C HIS A 49 -4.41 8.72 -7.03
N THR A 50 -3.90 9.11 -5.88
CA THR A 50 -2.49 8.96 -5.57
C THR A 50 -2.33 8.39 -4.17
N ALA A 51 -1.16 7.80 -3.91
CA ALA A 51 -0.72 7.46 -2.56
C ALA A 51 0.57 8.23 -2.35
N THR A 52 0.53 9.23 -1.50
CA THR A 52 1.60 10.22 -1.40
C THR A 52 2.03 10.43 0.04
N VAL A 53 3.33 10.35 0.27
CA VAL A 53 3.97 10.84 1.49
C VAL A 53 4.91 11.94 1.04
N LYS A 54 4.57 13.18 1.37
CA LYS A 54 5.32 14.33 0.90
C LYS A 54 6.80 14.21 1.30
N GLY A 55 7.67 14.30 0.30
CA GLY A 55 9.10 14.18 0.53
C GLY A 55 9.65 12.76 0.46
N ASP A 56 8.78 11.74 0.46
CA ASP A 56 9.23 10.35 0.43
C ASP A 56 8.81 9.61 -0.82
N TRP A 57 7.52 9.59 -1.14
CA TRP A 57 7.05 8.89 -2.33
C TRP A 57 5.71 9.44 -2.80
N ASP A 58 5.44 9.20 -4.08
CA ASP A 58 4.24 9.72 -4.74
C ASP A 58 3.88 8.75 -5.86
N VAL A 59 2.84 7.96 -5.63
CA VAL A 59 2.40 6.93 -6.56
C VAL A 59 1.06 7.36 -7.17
N VAL A 60 1.03 7.49 -8.49
CA VAL A 60 -0.20 7.82 -9.21
C VAL A 60 -0.89 6.52 -9.59
N ILE A 61 -2.16 6.41 -9.25
CA ILE A 61 -2.96 5.20 -9.51
C ILE A 61 -4.10 5.60 -10.45
N PRO A 62 -3.96 5.32 -11.76
CA PRO A 62 -4.99 5.71 -12.73
C PRO A 62 -6.33 5.03 -12.48
N PRO A 63 -7.42 5.58 -13.03
CA PRO A 63 -8.74 4.96 -12.86
C PRO A 63 -8.75 3.52 -13.35
N LYS A 64 -9.31 2.62 -12.54
CA LYS A 64 -9.49 1.21 -12.90
C LYS A 64 -8.18 0.47 -13.12
N LYS A 65 -7.07 1.00 -12.62
CA LYS A 65 -5.75 0.39 -12.75
C LYS A 65 -5.11 0.23 -11.38
N SER A 66 -3.95 -0.37 -11.36
CA SER A 66 -3.17 -0.54 -10.13
C SER A 66 -1.80 0.07 -10.29
N ALA A 67 -1.15 0.31 -9.15
CA ALA A 67 0.23 0.79 -9.10
C ALA A 67 0.89 0.23 -7.86
N THR A 68 2.19 0.06 -7.92
CA THR A 68 2.96 -0.58 -6.84
C THR A 68 4.06 0.33 -6.34
N LEU A 69 4.48 0.05 -5.10
CA LEU A 69 5.62 0.71 -4.49
C LEU A 69 6.36 -0.31 -3.63
N VAL A 70 7.65 -0.43 -3.85
CA VAL A 70 8.51 -1.22 -2.95
C VAL A 70 8.89 -0.33 -1.78
N ILE A 71 8.62 -0.79 -0.58
CA ILE A 71 8.88 -0.02 0.65
C ILE A 71 10.35 -0.15 1.01
N LYS A 72 11.04 0.97 1.11
CA LYS A 72 12.48 0.98 1.32
C LYS A 72 12.93 1.49 2.67
N LYS A 73 12.01 2.00 3.48
CA LYS A 73 12.36 2.68 4.71
C LYS A 73 11.35 2.34 5.80
N ALA A 74 11.84 2.03 7.01
CA ALA A 74 11.00 1.78 8.17
C ALA A 74 10.46 3.09 8.73
N GLY A 75 9.33 3.00 9.42
CA GLY A 75 8.71 4.14 10.08
C GLY A 75 7.20 4.12 9.95
N GLU A 76 6.57 5.12 10.52
CA GLU A 76 5.14 5.35 10.34
C GLU A 76 4.97 6.37 9.23
N PHE A 77 4.10 6.05 8.27
CA PHE A 77 3.84 6.93 7.15
C PHE A 77 2.36 7.19 7.05
N ASP A 78 2.00 8.47 7.14
CA ASP A 78 0.64 8.92 6.81
C ASP A 78 0.66 9.31 5.35
N TYR A 79 -0.14 8.62 4.53
CA TYR A 79 -0.20 8.97 3.11
C TYR A 79 -1.61 9.46 2.76
N TYR A 80 -1.70 10.15 1.65
CA TYR A 80 -2.95 10.77 1.23
C TYR A 80 -3.02 10.83 -0.28
N CYS A 81 -4.20 11.14 -0.80
CA CYS A 81 -4.40 11.37 -2.22
C CYS A 81 -4.27 12.87 -2.50
N ARG A 82 -3.34 13.25 -3.39
CA ARG A 82 -3.12 14.67 -3.72
C ARG A 82 -4.33 15.30 -4.40
N PHE A 83 -5.10 14.51 -5.14
CA PHE A 83 -6.27 15.01 -5.85
C PHE A 83 -7.48 15.14 -4.94
N HIS A 84 -7.51 14.37 -3.85
CA HIS A 84 -8.63 14.32 -2.91
C HIS A 84 -8.05 14.24 -1.50
N PRO A 85 -7.61 15.35 -0.92
CA PRO A 85 -6.83 15.31 0.34
C PRO A 85 -7.55 14.71 1.54
N ASN A 86 -8.87 14.55 1.48
CA ASN A 86 -9.59 13.86 2.54
C ASN A 86 -9.36 12.36 2.56
N MET A 87 -8.85 11.80 1.45
CA MET A 87 -8.45 10.38 1.40
C MET A 87 -7.10 10.23 2.08
N LYS A 88 -7.11 9.58 3.24
CA LYS A 88 -5.90 9.41 4.05
C LYS A 88 -5.81 7.99 4.56
N ALA A 89 -4.60 7.53 4.76
CA ALA A 89 -4.34 6.23 5.35
C ALA A 89 -2.97 6.25 6.02
N LYS A 90 -2.68 5.20 6.76
CA LYS A 90 -1.44 5.11 7.52
C LYS A 90 -0.87 3.72 7.38
N ILE A 91 0.45 3.62 7.27
CA ILE A 91 1.14 2.35 7.32
C ILE A 91 2.26 2.42 8.35
N ASP A 92 2.50 1.28 9.01
CA ASP A 92 3.63 1.10 9.90
C ASP A 92 4.57 0.10 9.26
N VAL A 93 5.83 0.49 9.11
CA VAL A 93 6.85 -0.32 8.45
C VAL A 93 7.97 -0.61 9.43
N THR A 94 8.31 -1.89 9.57
CA THR A 94 9.44 -2.31 10.39
C THR A 94 10.52 -2.92 9.52
N ASN A 95 11.66 -3.11 10.10
CA ASN A 95 12.78 -3.75 9.39
C ASN A 95 12.62 -5.25 9.30
#